data_b9b253f55b6b9fc3984e334ffc853d72
#
_entry.id   b9b253f55b6b9fc3984e334ffc853d72
#
_cell.length_a   1.000
_cell.length_b   1.000
_cell.length_c   1.000
_cell.angle_alpha   90.00
_cell.angle_beta   90.00
_cell.angle_gamma   90.00
#
_symmetry.space_group_name_H-M   'P 1'
#
loop_
_entity.id
_entity.type
_entity.pdbx_description
1 polymer ?
#
loop_
_entity_poly.entity_id
_entity_poly.type
_entity_poly.pdbx_seq_one_letter_code
_entity_poly.pdbx_strand_id
1 'polypeptide(L)'
;MTLKYTEDHEWLKIDGDTATTEGVVVTVGITHHAQDALGDVVFVDLPEVGALFAQKEVAGVVESVKAAADVYMPVGGEITEVNEALRADPALANSDPLGAGWFFKVKLSDASQLAALMDEIGYTKFSA
;
A
#
# COMPACT_ATOMS: atom_id res chain seq x y z
N MET A 1 -10.89 -11.80 -4.68
CA MET A 1 -10.08 -10.63 -4.32
C MET A 1 -10.07 -10.47 -2.80
N THR A 2 -8.89 -10.38 -2.21
CA THR A 2 -8.74 -10.30 -0.76
C THR A 2 -8.01 -9.01 -0.39
N LEU A 3 -8.55 -8.31 0.61
CA LEU A 3 -7.90 -7.12 1.17
C LEU A 3 -7.28 -7.46 2.52
N LYS A 4 -6.06 -7.00 2.72
CA LYS A 4 -5.36 -7.06 4.00
C LYS A 4 -4.89 -5.67 4.38
N TYR A 5 -4.60 -5.47 5.66
CA TYR A 5 -4.27 -4.14 6.20
C TYR A 5 -3.10 -4.23 7.17
N THR A 6 -2.33 -3.14 7.26
CA THR A 6 -1.24 -3.01 8.23
C THR A 6 -1.65 -2.05 9.35
N GLU A 7 -0.90 -2.10 10.46
CA GLU A 7 -1.08 -1.15 11.55
C GLU A 7 -0.60 0.27 11.18
N ASP A 8 0.11 0.41 10.05
CA ASP A 8 0.51 1.71 9.51
C ASP A 8 -0.52 2.30 8.55
N HIS A 9 -1.73 1.71 8.52
CA HIS A 9 -2.85 2.16 7.69
C HIS A 9 -2.57 2.07 6.19
N GLU A 10 -1.95 0.98 5.79
CA GLU A 10 -1.76 0.63 4.38
C GLU A 10 -2.64 -0.57 4.07
N TRP A 11 -3.18 -0.60 2.87
CA TRP A 11 -3.95 -1.74 2.40
C TRP A 11 -3.17 -2.51 1.34
N LEU A 12 -3.51 -3.78 1.21
CA LEU A 12 -2.90 -4.68 0.25
C LEU A 12 -4.01 -5.50 -0.38
N LYS A 13 -4.09 -5.45 -1.70
CA LYS A 13 -5.10 -6.18 -2.46
C LYS A 13 -4.44 -7.36 -3.17
N ILE A 14 -4.95 -8.55 -2.88
CA ILE A 14 -4.45 -9.79 -3.47
C ILE A 14 -5.43 -10.19 -4.57
N ASP A 15 -4.95 -10.21 -5.81
CA ASP A 15 -5.73 -10.70 -6.93
C ASP A 15 -5.42 -12.18 -7.15
N GLY A 16 -6.47 -13.01 -7.27
CA GLY A 16 -6.33 -14.41 -7.56
C GLY A 16 -6.28 -15.30 -6.33
N ASP A 17 -5.77 -16.52 -6.51
CA ASP A 17 -5.77 -17.57 -5.51
C ASP A 17 -4.55 -17.46 -4.60
N THR A 18 -4.79 -17.28 -3.30
CA THR A 18 -3.73 -17.17 -2.30
C THR A 18 -3.10 -18.51 -1.93
N ALA A 19 -3.64 -19.63 -2.42
CA ALA A 19 -3.08 -20.95 -2.15
C ALA A 19 -1.78 -21.21 -2.92
N THR A 20 -1.54 -20.44 -4.01
CA THR A 20 -0.28 -20.52 -4.76
C THR A 20 0.42 -19.19 -4.64
N THR A 21 1.24 -19.05 -3.63
CA THR A 21 1.63 -17.77 -3.12
C THR A 21 2.97 -17.25 -3.63
N GLU A 22 3.81 -18.11 -4.23
CA GLU A 22 5.05 -17.63 -4.82
C GLU A 22 4.80 -16.92 -6.13
N GLY A 23 5.36 -15.71 -6.25
CA GLY A 23 5.22 -14.91 -7.44
C GLY A 23 3.90 -14.16 -7.58
N VAL A 24 3.07 -14.19 -6.54
CA VAL A 24 1.82 -13.42 -6.53
C VAL A 24 2.14 -11.92 -6.49
N VAL A 25 1.48 -11.15 -7.33
CA VAL A 25 1.60 -9.69 -7.33
C VAL A 25 0.42 -9.10 -6.57
N VAL A 26 0.73 -8.20 -5.64
CA VAL A 26 -0.27 -7.52 -4.82
C VAL A 26 -0.20 -6.02 -5.06
N THR A 27 -1.35 -5.35 -4.94
CA THR A 27 -1.44 -3.90 -5.08
C THR A 27 -1.49 -3.27 -3.69
N VAL A 28 -0.73 -2.19 -3.49
CA VAL A 28 -0.59 -1.52 -2.20
C VAL A 28 -1.01 -0.06 -2.31
N GLY A 29 -1.70 0.42 -1.29
CA GLY A 29 -2.07 1.82 -1.15
C GLY A 29 -2.30 2.18 0.31
N ILE A 30 -2.81 3.38 0.56
CA ILE A 30 -3.15 3.85 1.90
C ILE A 30 -4.66 3.78 2.11
N THR A 31 -5.07 3.62 3.37
CA THR A 31 -6.50 3.50 3.72
C THR A 31 -7.18 4.86 3.78
N HIS A 32 -8.51 4.86 3.83
CA HIS A 32 -9.30 6.07 4.08
C HIS A 32 -8.88 6.75 5.40
N HIS A 33 -8.60 5.95 6.43
CA HIS A 33 -8.13 6.48 7.70
C HIS A 33 -6.82 7.25 7.53
N ALA A 34 -5.88 6.69 6.77
CA ALA A 34 -4.59 7.33 6.53
C ALA A 34 -4.73 8.64 5.75
N GLN A 35 -5.49 8.64 4.65
CA GLN A 35 -5.65 9.86 3.86
C GLN A 35 -6.41 10.95 4.62
N ASP A 36 -7.38 10.56 5.45
CA ASP A 36 -8.14 11.51 6.27
C ASP A 36 -7.22 12.17 7.32
N ALA A 37 -6.36 11.39 7.95
CA ALA A 37 -5.41 11.90 8.93
C ALA A 37 -4.36 12.82 8.28
N LEU A 38 -3.95 12.54 7.04
CA LEU A 38 -2.99 13.36 6.31
C LEU A 38 -3.58 14.68 5.81
N GLY A 39 -4.85 14.67 5.41
CA GLY A 39 -5.45 15.80 4.71
C GLY A 39 -5.05 15.77 3.22
N ASP A 40 -5.11 16.92 2.55
CA ASP A 40 -4.87 16.99 1.10
C ASP A 40 -3.46 16.57 0.73
N VAL A 41 -3.35 15.49 -0.04
CA VAL A 41 -2.08 14.97 -0.52
C VAL A 41 -1.62 15.81 -1.71
N VAL A 42 -0.40 16.31 -1.64
CA VAL A 42 0.16 17.22 -2.66
C VAL A 42 1.35 16.61 -3.39
N PHE A 43 1.97 15.56 -2.85
CA PHE A 43 3.11 14.91 -3.48
C PHE A 43 3.22 13.46 -3.00
N VAL A 44 3.63 12.56 -3.90
CA VAL A 44 3.97 11.19 -3.56
C VAL A 44 5.32 10.87 -4.16
N ASP A 45 6.18 10.23 -3.35
CA ASP A 45 7.46 9.70 -3.82
C ASP A 45 7.30 8.18 -3.90
N LEU A 46 7.23 7.67 -5.14
CA LEU A 46 7.01 6.24 -5.40
C LEU A 46 8.35 5.53 -5.56
N PRO A 47 8.40 4.22 -5.22
CA PRO A 47 9.63 3.45 -5.42
C PRO A 47 9.91 3.23 -6.91
N GLU A 48 11.12 2.79 -7.23
CA GLU A 48 11.49 2.45 -8.61
C GLU A 48 11.05 1.02 -8.93
N VAL A 49 10.58 0.80 -10.14
CA VAL A 49 10.27 -0.53 -10.65
C VAL A 49 11.57 -1.36 -10.65
N GLY A 50 11.48 -2.58 -10.15
CA GLY A 50 12.64 -3.46 -10.00
C GLY A 50 13.33 -3.37 -8.64
N ALA A 51 12.98 -2.38 -7.81
CA ALA A 51 13.56 -2.27 -6.48
C ALA A 51 13.10 -3.41 -5.58
N LEU A 52 14.01 -3.89 -4.74
CA LEU A 52 13.74 -4.96 -3.78
C LEU A 52 13.70 -4.38 -2.37
N PHE A 53 12.66 -4.74 -1.63
CA PHE A 53 12.48 -4.28 -0.25
C PHE A 53 12.13 -5.46 0.66
N ALA A 54 12.53 -5.36 1.91
CA ALA A 54 12.05 -6.25 2.96
C ALA A 54 10.76 -5.70 3.55
N GLN A 55 10.00 -6.57 4.23
CA GLN A 55 8.81 -6.14 4.95
C GLN A 55 9.18 -5.04 5.96
N LYS A 56 8.34 -4.00 6.01
CA LYS A 56 8.47 -2.83 6.89
C LYS A 56 9.56 -1.84 6.49
N GLU A 57 10.29 -2.07 5.42
CA GLU A 57 11.18 -1.03 4.90
C GLU A 57 10.35 0.11 4.29
N VAL A 58 10.90 1.32 4.31
CA VAL A 58 10.25 2.48 3.69
C VAL A 58 10.39 2.36 2.18
N ALA A 59 9.27 2.27 1.48
CA ALA A 59 9.25 2.18 0.02
C ALA A 59 8.99 3.54 -0.64
N GLY A 60 8.32 4.44 0.06
CA GLY A 60 7.98 5.74 -0.50
C GLY A 60 7.58 6.72 0.57
N VAL A 61 7.17 7.90 0.14
CA VAL A 61 6.72 8.98 1.03
C VAL A 61 5.46 9.61 0.43
N VAL A 62 4.51 9.93 1.28
CA VAL A 62 3.34 10.70 0.91
C VAL A 62 3.36 12.02 1.66
N GLU A 63 3.25 13.14 0.93
CA GLU A 63 3.27 14.47 1.53
C GLU A 63 1.93 15.15 1.35
N SER A 64 1.42 15.72 2.45
CA SER A 64 0.20 16.51 2.45
C SER A 64 0.51 17.96 2.79
N VAL A 65 -0.52 18.81 2.77
CA VAL A 65 -0.37 20.22 3.13
C VAL A 65 0.09 20.45 4.55
N LYS A 66 -0.04 19.44 5.42
CA LYS A 66 0.30 19.58 6.85
C LYS A 66 1.37 18.61 7.36
N ALA A 67 1.69 17.55 6.63
CA ALA A 67 2.59 16.51 7.12
C ALA A 67 3.19 15.68 5.99
N ALA A 68 4.28 14.97 6.31
CA ALA A 68 4.84 13.94 5.45
C ALA A 68 4.83 12.61 6.22
N ALA A 69 4.56 11.52 5.53
CA ALA A 69 4.50 10.19 6.14
C ALA A 69 5.22 9.18 5.25
N ASP A 70 5.93 8.26 5.88
CA ASP A 70 6.57 7.15 5.17
C ASP A 70 5.53 6.11 4.81
N VAL A 71 5.68 5.52 3.61
CA VAL A 71 4.89 4.38 3.19
C VAL A 71 5.78 3.15 3.32
N TYR A 72 5.41 2.26 4.24
CA TYR A 72 6.18 1.04 4.52
C TYR A 72 5.71 -0.10 3.65
N MET A 73 6.63 -1.04 3.40
CA MET A 73 6.29 -2.28 2.70
C MET A 73 5.42 -3.16 3.59
N PRO A 74 4.17 -3.44 3.22
CA PRO A 74 3.34 -4.36 4.01
C PRO A 74 3.85 -5.79 3.93
N VAL A 75 4.52 -6.12 2.83
CA VAL A 75 5.19 -7.41 2.60
C VAL A 75 6.48 -7.14 1.85
N GLY A 76 7.47 -8.04 1.97
CA GLY A 76 8.70 -7.93 1.20
C GLY A 76 8.52 -8.41 -0.23
N GLY A 77 9.30 -7.87 -1.15
CA GLY A 77 9.29 -8.31 -2.53
C GLY A 77 9.88 -7.28 -3.49
N GLU A 78 9.60 -7.50 -4.76
CA GLU A 78 10.07 -6.64 -5.84
C GLU A 78 8.95 -5.74 -6.35
N ILE A 79 9.25 -4.46 -6.52
CA ILE A 79 8.31 -3.50 -7.10
C ILE A 79 8.18 -3.81 -8.59
N THR A 80 6.97 -4.16 -9.02
CA THR A 80 6.70 -4.51 -10.43
C THR A 80 6.05 -3.38 -11.20
N GLU A 81 5.33 -2.48 -10.50
CA GLU A 81 4.63 -1.38 -11.15
C GLU A 81 4.41 -0.26 -10.13
N VAL A 82 4.41 0.98 -10.60
CA VAL A 82 4.04 2.15 -9.80
C VAL A 82 2.92 2.91 -10.50
N ASN A 83 2.09 3.61 -9.73
CA ASN A 83 0.94 4.32 -10.29
C ASN A 83 1.35 5.71 -10.77
N GLU A 84 1.68 5.83 -12.05
CA GLU A 84 2.06 7.11 -12.64
C GLU A 84 0.92 8.13 -12.61
N ALA A 85 -0.33 7.68 -12.65
CA ALA A 85 -1.48 8.58 -12.54
C ALA A 85 -1.53 9.27 -11.17
N LEU A 86 -1.15 8.54 -10.12
CA LEU A 86 -1.06 9.13 -8.78
C LEU A 86 0.08 10.14 -8.69
N ARG A 87 1.21 9.84 -9.33
CA ARG A 87 2.34 10.77 -9.34
C ARG A 87 1.95 12.08 -10.04
N ALA A 88 1.16 12.00 -11.11
CA ALA A 88 0.68 13.17 -11.84
C ALA A 88 -0.44 13.91 -11.10
N ASP A 89 -1.24 13.17 -10.31
CA ASP A 89 -2.37 13.73 -9.58
C ASP A 89 -2.42 13.13 -8.16
N PRO A 90 -1.63 13.67 -7.23
CA PRO A 90 -1.58 13.12 -5.86
C PRO A 90 -2.90 13.13 -5.13
N ALA A 91 -3.84 13.99 -5.52
CA ALA A 91 -5.16 14.05 -4.91
C ALA A 91 -5.98 12.77 -5.09
N LEU A 92 -5.59 11.88 -6.01
CA LEU A 92 -6.21 10.56 -6.14
C LEU A 92 -6.12 9.76 -4.85
N ALA A 93 -5.06 9.96 -4.05
CA ALA A 93 -4.93 9.29 -2.76
C ALA A 93 -6.04 9.70 -1.78
N ASN A 94 -6.59 10.90 -1.94
CA ASN A 94 -7.71 11.38 -1.13
C ASN A 94 -9.06 10.94 -1.70
N SER A 95 -9.23 11.11 -3.02
CA SER A 95 -10.54 10.90 -3.65
C SER A 95 -10.88 9.42 -3.84
N ASP A 96 -9.89 8.57 -4.07
CA ASP A 96 -10.10 7.14 -4.32
C ASP A 96 -8.93 6.29 -3.83
N PRO A 97 -8.68 6.28 -2.51
CA PRO A 97 -7.49 5.63 -1.96
C PRO A 97 -7.46 4.10 -2.18
N LEU A 98 -8.63 3.47 -2.28
CA LEU A 98 -8.73 2.02 -2.48
C LEU A 98 -8.87 1.62 -3.95
N GLY A 99 -8.91 2.59 -4.85
CA GLY A 99 -9.06 2.37 -6.29
C GLY A 99 -7.97 3.07 -7.07
N ALA A 100 -8.32 4.13 -7.80
CA ALA A 100 -7.39 4.84 -8.69
C ALA A 100 -6.17 5.41 -7.98
N GLY A 101 -6.22 5.60 -6.66
CA GLY A 101 -5.13 6.13 -5.84
C GLY A 101 -4.16 5.09 -5.29
N TRP A 102 -4.10 3.89 -5.86
CA TRP A 102 -3.12 2.88 -5.43
C TRP A 102 -1.69 3.41 -5.65
N PHE A 103 -0.74 2.89 -4.86
CA PHE A 103 0.64 3.39 -4.88
C PHE A 103 1.57 2.56 -5.75
N PHE A 104 1.70 1.26 -5.47
CA PHE A 104 2.61 0.39 -6.22
C PHE A 104 2.15 -1.06 -6.15
N LYS A 105 2.74 -1.90 -7.00
CA LYS A 105 2.51 -3.35 -6.99
C LYS A 105 3.80 -4.07 -6.64
N VAL A 106 3.66 -5.13 -5.86
CA VAL A 106 4.78 -5.91 -5.32
C VAL A 106 4.61 -7.37 -5.69
N LYS A 107 5.67 -7.97 -6.22
CA LYS A 107 5.74 -9.43 -6.37
C LYS A 107 6.30 -10.00 -5.09
N LEU A 108 5.50 -10.82 -4.39
CA LEU A 108 5.84 -11.32 -3.07
C LEU A 108 7.11 -12.18 -3.08
N SER A 109 7.99 -11.95 -2.11
CA SER A 109 9.15 -12.81 -1.87
C SER A 109 8.84 -13.90 -0.85
N ASP A 110 7.90 -13.65 0.06
CA ASP A 110 7.51 -14.59 1.12
C ASP A 110 6.04 -14.41 1.44
N ALA A 111 5.23 -15.32 0.95
CA ALA A 111 3.77 -15.25 1.13
C ALA A 111 3.32 -15.49 2.57
N SER A 112 4.16 -16.06 3.41
CA SER A 112 3.83 -16.24 4.83
C SER A 112 3.64 -14.92 5.54
N GLN A 113 4.19 -13.83 5.02
CA GLN A 113 4.02 -12.48 5.58
C GLN A 113 2.57 -12.00 5.51
N LEU A 114 1.78 -12.54 4.58
CA LEU A 114 0.37 -12.20 4.47
C LEU A 114 -0.42 -12.59 5.71
N ALA A 115 -0.01 -13.65 6.39
CA ALA A 115 -0.70 -14.14 7.58
C ALA A 115 -0.58 -13.18 8.78
N ALA A 116 0.44 -12.32 8.76
CA ALA A 116 0.67 -11.34 9.83
C ALA A 116 -0.20 -10.08 9.67
N LEU A 117 -0.86 -9.92 8.53
CA LEU A 117 -1.65 -8.73 8.23
C LEU A 117 -3.08 -8.88 8.75
N MET A 118 -3.72 -7.73 9.04
CA MET A 118 -5.10 -7.71 9.49
C MET A 118 -6.06 -7.90 8.32
N ASP A 119 -7.18 -8.61 8.57
CA ASP A 119 -8.30 -8.60 7.63
C ASP A 119 -9.13 -7.32 7.86
N GLU A 120 -10.19 -7.16 7.09
CA GLU A 120 -11.05 -5.97 7.18
C GLU A 120 -11.67 -5.81 8.57
N ILE A 121 -12.12 -6.89 9.17
CA ILE A 121 -12.73 -6.87 10.50
C ILE A 121 -11.71 -6.46 11.55
N GLY A 122 -10.51 -7.06 11.51
CA GLY A 122 -9.44 -6.75 12.45
C GLY A 122 -8.96 -5.31 12.31
N TYR A 123 -8.84 -4.82 11.08
CA TYR A 123 -8.43 -3.44 10.83
C TYR A 123 -9.49 -2.44 11.29
N THR A 124 -10.77 -2.72 11.05
CA THR A 124 -11.85 -1.86 11.49
C THR A 124 -11.84 -1.68 13.01
N LYS A 125 -11.59 -2.75 13.74
CA LYS A 125 -11.48 -2.67 15.22
C LYS A 125 -10.23 -1.90 15.63
N PHE A 126 -9.11 -2.10 14.94
CA PHE A 126 -7.85 -1.43 15.25
C PHE A 126 -7.92 0.07 15.02
N SER A 127 -8.59 0.50 13.95
CA SER A 127 -8.68 1.91 13.56
C SER A 127 -9.85 2.66 14.19
N ALA A 128 -10.69 1.98 14.96
CA ALA A 128 -11.85 2.59 15.61
C ALA A 128 -11.47 3.59 16.70
#